data_cd1f2a4d82bf0e634825d79f380e1a02
#
_entry.id   cd1f2a4d82bf0e634825d79f380e1a02
#
_cell.length_a   1.000
_cell.length_b   1.000
_cell.length_c   1.000
_cell.angle_alpha   90.00
_cell.angle_beta   90.00
_cell.angle_gamma   90.00
#
_symmetry.space_group_name_H-M   'P 1'
#
loop_
_entity.id
_entity.type
_entity.pdbx_description
1 polymer ?
#
loop_
_entity_poly.entity_id
_entity_poly.type
_entity_poly.pdbx_seq_one_letter_code
_entity_poly.pdbx_strand_id
1 'polypeptide(L)'
;MKYKKYLSVFKRCGWNVNVSDNEIEIENWSPAGENIVEYLDKTIDIPSQMQNIADNFDADEHAEMWIEHRGKNGVPGSIRVLLNDADAIQEMYNKLAHSLKFGGNNK
;
A
#
# COMPACT_ATOMS: atom_id res chain seq x y z
N MET A 1 -3.41 -16.11 16.30
CA MET A 1 -3.46 -16.02 14.84
C MET A 1 -2.06 -15.83 14.29
N LYS A 2 -1.74 -16.58 13.27
CA LYS A 2 -0.40 -16.58 12.69
C LYS A 2 0.00 -15.23 12.06
N TYR A 3 -0.97 -14.48 11.61
CA TYR A 3 -0.69 -13.21 10.91
C TYR A 3 -0.84 -11.98 11.79
N LYS A 4 -1.18 -12.15 13.06
CA LYS A 4 -1.45 -11.01 13.95
C LYS A 4 -0.26 -10.05 14.08
N LYS A 5 0.94 -10.61 14.17
CA LYS A 5 2.15 -9.78 14.29
C LYS A 5 2.38 -8.93 13.03
N TYR A 6 1.96 -9.44 11.87
CA TYR A 6 2.07 -8.71 10.61
C TYR A 6 1.08 -7.55 10.55
N LEU A 7 -0.12 -7.75 11.09
CA LEU A 7 -1.08 -6.64 11.18
C LEU A 7 -0.52 -5.52 12.03
N SER A 8 0.22 -5.86 13.08
CA SER A 8 0.88 -4.87 13.93
C SER A 8 1.95 -4.09 13.15
N VAL A 9 2.63 -4.76 12.21
CA VAL A 9 3.62 -4.09 11.35
C VAL A 9 2.94 -3.03 10.49
N PHE A 10 1.80 -3.38 9.88
CA PHE A 10 1.02 -2.41 9.09
C PHE A 10 0.66 -1.20 9.93
N LYS A 11 0.16 -1.42 11.13
CA LYS A 11 -0.24 -0.33 12.02
C LYS A 11 0.94 0.55 12.41
N ARG A 12 2.09 -0.05 12.70
CA ARG A 12 3.29 0.72 13.04
C ARG A 12 3.79 1.56 11.87
N CYS A 13 3.52 1.11 10.64
CA CYS A 13 3.88 1.86 9.44
C CYS A 13 2.82 2.90 9.05
N GLY A 14 1.80 3.08 9.88
CA GLY A 14 0.79 4.12 9.64
C GLY A 14 -0.43 3.66 8.85
N TRP A 15 -0.60 2.37 8.65
CA TRP A 15 -1.74 1.84 7.91
C TRP A 15 -2.91 1.53 8.84
N ASN A 16 -4.11 1.79 8.37
CA ASN A 16 -5.34 1.38 9.06
C ASN A 16 -5.66 -0.05 8.66
N VAL A 17 -6.09 -0.85 9.61
CA VAL A 17 -6.38 -2.27 9.38
C VAL A 17 -7.78 -2.59 9.89
N ASN A 18 -8.63 -3.14 9.01
CA ASN A 18 -9.97 -3.59 9.36
C ASN A 18 -10.11 -5.06 9.02
N VAL A 19 -10.38 -5.87 10.02
CA VAL A 19 -10.54 -7.32 9.84
C VAL A 19 -12.03 -7.66 9.85
N SER A 20 -12.50 -8.29 8.79
CA SER A 20 -13.87 -8.77 8.72
C SER A 20 -13.86 -10.30 8.62
N ASP A 21 -15.03 -10.90 8.46
CA ASP A 21 -15.14 -12.37 8.41
C ASP A 21 -14.36 -12.99 7.25
N ASN A 22 -14.40 -12.33 6.09
CA ASN A 22 -13.84 -12.90 4.87
C ASN A 22 -12.57 -12.25 4.36
N GLU A 23 -12.28 -11.05 4.82
CA GLU A 23 -11.15 -10.31 4.27
C GLU A 23 -10.53 -9.36 5.30
N ILE A 24 -9.35 -8.89 4.98
CA ILE A 24 -8.66 -7.87 5.77
C ILE A 24 -8.45 -6.68 4.83
N GLU A 25 -8.95 -5.53 5.24
CA GLU A 25 -8.76 -4.30 4.48
C GLU A 25 -7.63 -3.49 5.11
N ILE A 26 -6.69 -3.05 4.29
CA ILE A 26 -5.63 -2.15 4.76
C ILE A 26 -5.71 -0.86 3.95
N GLU A 27 -5.52 0.26 4.63
CA GLU A 27 -5.74 1.57 4.03
C GLU A 27 -4.72 2.58 4.51
N ASN A 28 -4.29 3.43 3.60
CA ASN A 28 -3.45 4.57 3.95
C ASN A 28 -3.71 5.70 2.95
N TRP A 29 -3.10 6.83 3.18
CA TRP A 29 -3.27 8.01 2.34
C TRP A 29 -1.91 8.50 1.86
N SER A 30 -1.82 8.90 0.59
CA SER A 30 -0.60 9.50 0.07
C SER A 30 -0.51 10.95 0.53
N PRO A 31 0.68 11.56 0.44
CA PRO A 31 0.84 12.97 0.81
C PRO A 31 -0.07 13.91 0.02
N ALA A 32 -0.38 13.58 -1.23
CA ALA A 32 -1.28 14.40 -2.04
C ALA A 32 -2.75 14.06 -1.82
N GLY A 33 -3.05 13.11 -0.93
CA GLY A 33 -4.42 12.80 -0.55
C GLY A 33 -5.07 11.64 -1.29
N GLU A 34 -4.29 10.85 -2.00
CA GLU A 34 -4.83 9.66 -2.64
C GLU A 34 -5.08 8.57 -1.59
N ASN A 35 -6.26 7.99 -1.62
CA ASN A 35 -6.63 6.91 -0.70
C ASN A 35 -6.16 5.58 -1.29
N ILE A 36 -5.29 4.90 -0.57
CA ILE A 36 -4.70 3.63 -0.99
C ILE A 36 -5.34 2.52 -0.17
N VAL A 37 -6.04 1.61 -0.85
CA VAL A 37 -6.75 0.52 -0.18
C VAL A 37 -6.35 -0.81 -0.83
N GLU A 38 -6.03 -1.79 0.01
CA GLU A 38 -5.74 -3.15 -0.45
C GLU A 38 -6.56 -4.13 0.36
N TYR A 39 -6.93 -5.23 -0.25
CA TYR A 39 -7.71 -6.27 0.40
C TYR A 39 -6.94 -7.59 0.41
N LEU A 40 -6.97 -8.26 1.56
CA LEU A 40 -6.35 -9.57 1.70
C LEU A 40 -7.44 -10.61 1.88
N ASP A 41 -7.32 -11.71 1.17
CA ASP A 41 -8.26 -12.84 1.25
C ASP A 41 -7.82 -13.74 2.40
N LYS A 42 -8.67 -13.91 3.40
CA LYS A 42 -8.33 -14.69 4.59
C LYS A 42 -8.19 -16.19 4.32
N THR A 43 -8.62 -16.66 3.15
CA THR A 43 -8.51 -18.08 2.78
C THR A 43 -7.18 -18.43 2.11
N ILE A 44 -6.36 -17.42 1.79
CA ILE A 44 -5.07 -17.59 1.14
C ILE A 44 -3.99 -17.20 2.14
N ASP A 45 -2.77 -17.73 1.95
CA ASP A 45 -1.65 -17.41 2.84
C ASP A 45 -1.50 -15.90 3.02
N ILE A 46 -1.92 -15.41 4.18
CA ILE A 46 -1.98 -13.99 4.47
C ILE A 46 -0.59 -13.33 4.48
N PRO A 47 0.43 -13.89 5.16
CA PRO A 47 1.75 -13.27 5.12
C PRO A 47 2.32 -13.12 3.71
N SER A 48 2.08 -14.11 2.85
CA SER A 48 2.54 -14.03 1.45
C SER A 48 1.82 -12.92 0.70
N GLN A 49 0.51 -12.78 0.90
CA GLN A 49 -0.25 -11.70 0.27
C GLN A 49 0.27 -10.34 0.72
N MET A 50 0.54 -10.19 2.01
CA MET A 50 1.08 -8.95 2.56
C MET A 50 2.40 -8.57 1.91
N GLN A 51 3.31 -9.54 1.82
CA GLN A 51 4.63 -9.29 1.25
C GLN A 51 4.52 -8.96 -0.25
N ASN A 52 3.66 -9.67 -0.96
CA ASN A 52 3.45 -9.42 -2.39
C ASN A 52 2.93 -8.01 -2.65
N ILE A 53 1.95 -7.58 -1.87
CA ILE A 53 1.41 -6.22 -1.99
C ILE A 53 2.52 -5.20 -1.80
N ALA A 54 3.34 -5.38 -0.77
CA ALA A 54 4.40 -4.44 -0.45
C ALA A 54 5.53 -4.46 -1.49
N ASP A 55 5.82 -5.62 -2.06
CA ASP A 55 6.93 -5.78 -3.01
C ASP A 55 6.59 -5.38 -4.44
N ASN A 56 5.31 -5.42 -4.80
CA ASN A 56 4.91 -5.29 -6.20
C ASN A 56 4.43 -3.91 -6.65
N PHE A 57 4.43 -2.93 -5.76
CA PHE A 57 4.04 -1.60 -6.16
C PHE A 57 5.10 -1.01 -7.10
N ASP A 58 4.64 -0.46 -8.23
CA ASP A 58 5.51 0.17 -9.22
C ASP A 58 5.08 1.62 -9.39
N ALA A 59 5.92 2.53 -8.91
CA ALA A 59 5.63 3.96 -8.94
C ALA A 59 5.46 4.49 -10.37
N ASP A 60 6.24 3.98 -11.30
CA ASP A 60 6.17 4.43 -12.70
C ASP A 60 4.84 4.06 -13.33
N GLU A 61 4.40 2.82 -13.13
CA GLU A 61 3.11 2.35 -13.62
C GLU A 61 1.96 3.15 -13.02
N HIS A 62 2.05 3.39 -11.72
CA HIS A 62 1.04 4.13 -10.99
C HIS A 62 0.92 5.57 -11.51
N ALA A 63 2.06 6.23 -11.69
CA ALA A 63 2.08 7.58 -12.22
C ALA A 63 1.54 7.65 -13.64
N GLU A 64 1.91 6.67 -14.47
CA GLU A 64 1.45 6.58 -15.85
C GLU A 64 -0.06 6.49 -15.94
N MET A 65 -0.64 5.64 -15.10
CA MET A 65 -2.08 5.46 -15.02
C MET A 65 -2.79 6.77 -14.68
N TRP A 66 -2.27 7.52 -13.72
CA TRP A 66 -2.86 8.78 -13.33
C TRP A 66 -2.71 9.86 -14.39
N ILE A 67 -1.58 9.87 -15.08
CA ILE A 67 -1.36 10.83 -16.17
C ILE A 67 -2.36 10.57 -17.31
N GLU A 68 -2.58 9.29 -17.65
CA GLU A 68 -3.57 8.92 -18.66
C GLU A 68 -4.99 9.32 -18.23
N HIS A 69 -5.33 9.02 -17.00
CA HIS A 69 -6.64 9.35 -16.45
C HIS A 69 -6.88 10.85 -16.50
N ARG A 70 -5.87 11.61 -16.12
CA ARG A 70 -5.93 13.05 -16.11
C ARG A 70 -6.12 13.62 -17.51
N GLY A 71 -5.42 13.06 -18.50
CA GLY A 71 -5.55 13.48 -19.89
C GLY A 71 -6.96 13.32 -20.42
N LYS A 72 -7.65 12.28 -19.98
CA LYS A 72 -9.02 12.00 -20.42
C LYS A 72 -10.04 12.86 -19.69
N ASN A 73 -9.80 13.15 -18.44
CA ASN A 73 -10.81 13.78 -17.57
C ASN A 73 -10.48 15.24 -17.21
N GLY A 74 -9.36 15.75 -17.70
CA GLY A 74 -8.98 17.13 -17.42
C GLY A 74 -8.74 17.41 -15.95
N VAL A 75 -8.29 16.43 -15.21
CA VAL A 75 -8.05 16.59 -13.77
C VAL A 75 -6.94 17.62 -13.54
N PRO A 76 -7.17 18.65 -12.72
CA PRO A 76 -6.16 19.68 -12.47
C PRO A 76 -4.99 19.16 -11.65
N GLY A 77 -3.87 19.86 -11.74
CA GLY A 77 -2.65 19.51 -11.03
C GLY A 77 -1.49 19.36 -11.99
N SER A 78 -0.29 19.33 -11.47
CA SER A 78 0.88 19.19 -12.31
C SER A 78 1.36 17.74 -12.36
N ILE A 79 2.00 17.40 -13.46
CA ILE A 79 2.60 16.09 -13.63
C ILE A 79 3.66 15.87 -12.54
N ARG A 80 4.37 16.92 -12.18
CA ARG A 80 5.38 16.85 -11.12
C ARG A 80 4.76 16.39 -9.80
N VAL A 81 3.57 16.89 -9.47
CA VAL A 81 2.88 16.50 -8.25
C VAL A 81 2.53 14.99 -8.29
N LEU A 82 2.04 14.52 -9.44
CA LEU A 82 1.72 13.11 -9.62
C LEU A 82 2.96 12.22 -9.47
N LEU A 83 4.07 12.64 -10.08
CA LEU A 83 5.31 11.87 -10.01
C LEU A 83 5.87 11.85 -8.59
N ASN A 84 5.88 13.00 -7.93
CA ASN A 84 6.37 13.08 -6.56
C ASN A 84 5.51 12.26 -5.61
N ASP A 85 4.20 12.25 -5.84
CA ASP A 85 3.29 11.49 -4.99
C ASP A 85 3.47 9.99 -5.20
N ALA A 86 3.66 9.55 -6.45
CA ALA A 86 3.92 8.15 -6.74
C ALA A 86 5.22 7.68 -6.07
N ASP A 87 6.23 8.52 -6.08
CA ASP A 87 7.50 8.23 -5.40
C ASP A 87 7.30 8.13 -3.88
N ALA A 88 6.46 8.99 -3.33
CA ALA A 88 6.16 8.96 -1.90
C ALA A 88 5.42 7.66 -1.54
N ILE A 89 4.49 7.24 -2.39
CA ILE A 89 3.77 5.97 -2.18
C ILE A 89 4.76 4.81 -2.27
N GLN A 90 5.70 4.86 -3.22
CA GLN A 90 6.73 3.83 -3.34
C GLN A 90 7.53 3.71 -2.04
N GLU A 91 7.87 4.84 -1.43
CA GLU A 91 8.58 4.84 -0.16
C GLU A 91 7.75 4.21 0.95
N MET A 92 6.45 4.48 0.96
CA MET A 92 5.53 3.88 1.93
C MET A 92 5.55 2.36 1.80
N TYR A 93 5.47 1.84 0.57
CA TYR A 93 5.49 0.40 0.34
C TYR A 93 6.86 -0.21 0.61
N ASN A 94 7.94 0.50 0.29
CA ASN A 94 9.29 0.02 0.57
C ASN A 94 9.51 -0.13 2.08
N LYS A 95 9.05 0.85 2.84
CA LYS A 95 9.13 0.79 4.29
C LYS A 95 8.34 -0.38 4.83
N LEU A 96 7.15 -0.57 4.29
CA LEU A 96 6.28 -1.68 4.68
C LEU A 96 6.92 -3.03 4.37
N ALA A 97 7.45 -3.17 3.15
CA ALA A 97 8.11 -4.41 2.71
C ALA A 97 9.28 -4.76 3.62
N HIS A 98 10.10 -3.76 3.92
CA HIS A 98 11.24 -3.95 4.81
C HIS A 98 10.79 -4.36 6.22
N SER A 99 9.78 -3.67 6.74
CA SER A 99 9.28 -3.93 8.08
C SER A 99 8.63 -5.30 8.20
N LEU A 100 7.91 -5.74 7.15
CA LEU A 100 7.31 -7.08 7.13
C LEU A 100 8.40 -8.16 7.14
N LYS A 101 9.46 -7.94 6.36
CA LYS A 101 10.53 -8.91 6.24
C LYS A 101 11.33 -9.08 7.54
N PHE A 102 11.58 -8.00 8.23
CA PHE A 102 12.42 -8.02 9.42
C PHE A 102 11.63 -7.84 10.73
N GLY A 103 10.69 -6.91 10.74
CA GLY A 103 9.92 -6.60 11.93
C GLY A 103 8.92 -7.68 12.33
N GLY A 104 8.41 -8.42 11.38
CA GLY A 104 7.47 -9.49 11.66
C GLY A 104 8.10 -10.70 12.32
N ASN A 105 9.41 -10.80 12.24
CA ASN A 105 10.15 -11.94 12.78
C ASN A 105 10.82 -11.68 14.12
N ASN A 106 10.76 -10.45 14.59
CA ASN A 106 11.41 -10.13 15.83
C ASN A 106 10.49 -10.10 16.96
N LYS A 107 10.88 -10.47 17.58
CA LYS A 107 10.20 -10.23 18.56
C LYS A 107 10.09 -9.45 19.24
#